data_f96310196cb5daad284d59844cce90a9
#
_entry.id   f96310196cb5daad284d59844cce90a9
#
_cell.length_a   1.000
_cell.length_b   1.000
_cell.length_c   1.000
_cell.angle_alpha   90.00
_cell.angle_beta   90.00
_cell.angle_gamma   90.00
#
_symmetry.space_group_name_H-M   'P 1'
#
loop_
_entity.id
_entity.type
_entity.pdbx_description
1 polymer ?
#
loop_
_entity_poly.entity_id
_entity_poly.type
_entity_poly.pdbx_seq_one_letter_code
_entity_poly.pdbx_strand_id
1 'polypeptide(L)'
;ESESRGLGDVYKRQIFNRLLDAPTAVVTGPVGATANTFKEFDSVRDFFTSATLSLIVDIPFIFLFIFVIYLIAGPLAYIPLTAVPIVLLIGILLQPFLARVSEDLGQHNQEKQSVLVETITGIESIKVLGGGDLVKNRWQDAATKQANRGRLSRSLAQIAVNSAQSAQQICLVAIVFYGVFLVSEGTVSMGGMVAAVLLSSRTLAPLAQIANLFGRANNAKTSYQRLASFMEETKDDDVSEKNENAIRRDKLGRVEFKDTSYRYPGADVDTLKGINLKIEEGEKVAILGRNGSGKSTLMKLASGLFKASDGLVMYDGVDIRQLHTNDLSRSIGIVLQDVQLFSGSVRENITMGRKDISQDELVNASKLSGLDEFISQIPGGYDLQLSDGGKGLSGGQRQSIALARAIVHQPSHFILDEPTSAMDMNAENLFINQVGSVLQNSTMLIVTHRMPLLNLVDRII
;
A
#
# COMPACT_ATOMS: atom_id res chain seq x y z
N GLU A 1 1.41 5.58 26.64
CA GLU A 1 2.00 5.95 25.32
C GLU A 1 2.90 4.86 24.73
N SER A 2 3.67 4.12 25.54
CA SER A 2 4.52 3.03 25.03
C SER A 2 3.71 1.84 24.52
N GLU A 3 2.61 1.48 25.16
CA GLU A 3 1.71 0.39 24.72
C GLU A 3 0.93 0.77 23.46
N SER A 4 0.49 2.02 23.32
CA SER A 4 -0.22 2.45 22.11
C SER A 4 0.70 2.54 20.89
N ARG A 5 1.99 2.85 21.07
CA ARG A 5 3.01 2.77 20.01
C ARG A 5 3.25 1.33 19.59
N GLY A 6 3.32 0.40 20.54
CA GLY A 6 3.47 -1.03 20.26
C GLY A 6 2.30 -1.62 19.46
N LEU A 7 1.07 -1.28 19.82
CA LEU A 7 -0.12 -1.74 19.07
C LEU A 7 -0.14 -1.18 17.63
N GLY A 8 0.17 0.11 17.46
CA GLY A 8 0.23 0.73 16.15
C GLY A 8 1.23 0.06 15.20
N ASP A 9 2.39 -0.33 15.73
CA ASP A 9 3.43 -1.03 14.96
C ASP A 9 3.02 -2.46 14.59
N VAL A 10 2.28 -3.15 15.47
CA VAL A 10 1.74 -4.50 15.19
C VAL A 10 0.73 -4.44 14.04
N TYR A 11 -0.21 -3.50 14.05
CA TYR A 11 -1.19 -3.34 12.97
C TYR A 11 -0.53 -2.91 11.65
N LYS A 12 0.46 -2.01 11.68
CA LYS A 12 1.22 -1.64 10.47
C LYS A 12 1.94 -2.84 9.86
N ARG A 13 2.54 -3.69 10.69
CA ARG A 13 3.15 -4.96 10.24
C ARG A 13 2.11 -5.89 9.64
N GLN A 14 0.93 -6.00 10.24
CA GLN A 14 -0.16 -6.82 9.69
C GLN A 14 -0.61 -6.33 8.32
N ILE A 15 -0.80 -5.01 8.14
CA ILE A 15 -1.14 -4.42 6.84
C ILE A 15 -0.02 -4.67 5.82
N PHE A 16 1.24 -4.53 6.24
CA PHE A 16 2.38 -4.78 5.37
C PHE A 16 2.51 -6.25 4.97
N ASN A 17 2.33 -7.17 5.91
CA ASN A 17 2.30 -8.60 5.62
C ASN A 17 1.15 -8.94 4.66
N ARG A 18 -0.04 -8.37 4.89
CA ARG A 18 -1.17 -8.53 3.96
C ARG A 18 -0.85 -8.04 2.55
N LEU A 19 -0.15 -6.90 2.43
CA LEU A 19 0.29 -6.40 1.12
C LEU A 19 1.24 -7.39 0.42
N LEU A 20 2.15 -8.02 1.16
CA LEU A 20 3.08 -9.02 0.61
C LEU A 20 2.36 -10.31 0.21
N ASP A 21 1.33 -10.70 0.95
CA ASP A 21 0.53 -11.90 0.69
C ASP A 21 -0.59 -11.67 -0.35
N ALA A 22 -0.86 -10.40 -0.69
CA ALA A 22 -1.93 -10.04 -1.61
C ALA A 22 -1.67 -10.56 -3.03
N PRO A 23 -2.72 -11.01 -3.75
CA PRO A 23 -2.58 -11.37 -5.15
C PRO A 23 -1.98 -10.22 -5.97
N THR A 24 -0.98 -10.52 -6.79
CA THR A 24 -0.28 -9.51 -7.60
C THR A 24 -1.24 -8.68 -8.45
N ALA A 25 -2.34 -9.29 -8.89
CA ALA A 25 -3.39 -8.63 -9.67
C ALA A 25 -4.07 -7.46 -8.93
N VAL A 26 -4.18 -7.53 -7.59
CA VAL A 26 -4.79 -6.48 -6.75
C VAL A 26 -3.80 -5.35 -6.50
N VAL A 27 -2.51 -5.68 -6.38
CA VAL A 27 -1.44 -4.71 -6.05
C VAL A 27 -0.97 -3.91 -7.27
N THR A 28 -1.29 -4.35 -8.50
CA THR A 28 -0.89 -3.69 -9.76
C THR A 28 -1.63 -2.37 -10.05
N GLY A 29 -2.45 -1.86 -9.12
CA GLY A 29 -3.04 -0.52 -9.18
C GLY A 29 -1.98 0.60 -9.07
N PRO A 30 -2.39 1.88 -9.14
CA PRO A 30 -1.47 3.01 -9.03
C PRO A 30 -0.67 2.93 -7.71
N VAL A 31 0.65 2.85 -7.79
CA VAL A 31 1.57 2.74 -6.63
C VAL A 31 1.27 3.78 -5.54
N GLY A 32 0.90 5.00 -5.97
CA GLY A 32 0.51 6.08 -5.05
C GLY A 32 -0.75 5.80 -4.25
N ALA A 33 -1.70 5.02 -4.77
CA ALA A 33 -2.93 4.67 -4.05
C ALA A 33 -2.63 3.69 -2.91
N THR A 34 -1.88 2.65 -3.18
CA THR A 34 -1.47 1.65 -2.18
C THR A 34 -0.60 2.27 -1.08
N ALA A 35 0.35 3.15 -1.44
CA ALA A 35 1.16 3.86 -0.46
C ALA A 35 0.33 4.78 0.47
N ASN A 36 -0.77 5.36 -0.04
CA ASN A 36 -1.68 6.16 0.78
C ASN A 36 -2.46 5.34 1.81
N THR A 37 -2.78 4.08 1.54
CA THR A 37 -3.49 3.20 2.48
C THR A 37 -2.75 3.10 3.82
N PHE A 38 -1.42 3.09 3.81
CA PHE A 38 -0.63 3.11 5.05
C PHE A 38 -0.77 4.42 5.84
N LYS A 39 -0.92 5.57 5.15
CA LYS A 39 -1.15 6.86 5.82
C LYS A 39 -2.55 6.97 6.41
N GLU A 40 -3.52 6.29 5.83
CA GLU A 40 -4.90 6.28 6.33
C GLU A 40 -5.01 5.59 7.69
N PHE A 41 -4.17 4.57 7.95
CA PHE A 41 -4.07 3.97 9.29
C PHE A 41 -3.67 4.99 10.37
N ASP A 42 -2.73 5.89 10.08
CA ASP A 42 -2.33 6.92 11.03
C ASP A 42 -3.50 7.87 11.37
N SER A 43 -4.35 8.18 10.39
CA SER A 43 -5.55 9.01 10.62
C SER A 43 -6.55 8.34 11.57
N VAL A 44 -6.75 7.02 11.42
CA VAL A 44 -7.60 6.21 12.31
C VAL A 44 -7.01 6.17 13.72
N ARG A 45 -5.72 5.85 13.83
CA ARG A 45 -5.02 5.79 15.14
C ARG A 45 -5.09 7.12 15.86
N ASP A 46 -4.78 8.23 15.18
CA ASP A 46 -4.74 9.58 15.77
C ASP A 46 -6.11 10.04 16.25
N PHE A 47 -7.18 9.58 15.61
CA PHE A 47 -8.54 9.80 16.10
C PHE A 47 -8.77 9.14 17.47
N PHE A 48 -8.36 7.87 17.63
CA PHE A 48 -8.57 7.14 18.88
C PHE A 48 -7.62 7.56 20.01
N THR A 49 -6.42 8.03 19.71
CA THR A 49 -5.41 8.31 20.73
C THR A 49 -5.47 9.72 21.31
N SER A 50 -5.79 10.75 20.52
CA SER A 50 -5.60 12.15 20.98
C SER A 50 -6.88 12.92 21.25
N ALA A 51 -7.94 12.70 20.49
CA ALA A 51 -9.12 13.56 20.56
C ALA A 51 -10.27 12.95 21.37
N THR A 52 -10.41 11.64 21.26
CA THR A 52 -11.56 10.91 21.85
C THR A 52 -11.44 10.81 23.37
N LEU A 53 -10.20 10.60 23.85
CA LEU A 53 -9.97 10.44 25.29
C LEU A 53 -10.28 11.71 26.09
N SER A 54 -9.80 12.86 25.60
CA SER A 54 -10.08 14.15 26.23
C SER A 54 -11.59 14.45 26.27
N LEU A 55 -12.30 14.13 25.18
CA LEU A 55 -13.72 14.40 25.10
C LEU A 55 -14.57 13.50 26.00
N ILE A 56 -14.22 12.21 26.14
CA ILE A 56 -14.89 11.29 27.05
C ILE A 56 -14.79 11.78 28.50
N VAL A 57 -13.65 12.40 28.86
CA VAL A 57 -13.45 13.00 30.19
C VAL A 57 -14.24 14.29 30.33
N ASP A 58 -14.28 15.15 29.32
CA ASP A 58 -14.89 16.47 29.41
C ASP A 58 -16.44 16.44 29.44
N ILE A 59 -17.08 15.48 28.79
CA ILE A 59 -18.55 15.38 28.73
C ILE A 59 -19.22 15.29 30.13
N PRO A 60 -18.77 14.40 31.05
CA PRO A 60 -19.35 14.36 32.39
C PRO A 60 -19.16 15.68 33.16
N PHE A 61 -18.06 16.39 32.94
CA PHE A 61 -17.82 17.66 33.61
C PHE A 61 -18.75 18.78 33.13
N ILE A 62 -19.26 18.75 31.91
CA ILE A 62 -20.28 19.68 31.43
C ILE A 62 -21.50 19.62 32.35
N PHE A 63 -22.01 18.44 32.61
CA PHE A 63 -23.18 18.22 33.48
C PHE A 63 -22.89 18.59 34.95
N LEU A 64 -21.70 18.19 35.42
CA LEU A 64 -21.24 18.52 36.78
C LEU A 64 -21.17 20.04 36.99
N PHE A 65 -20.58 20.80 36.07
CA PHE A 65 -20.46 22.25 36.20
C PHE A 65 -21.82 22.93 36.14
N ILE A 66 -22.73 22.50 35.25
CA ILE A 66 -24.11 23.03 35.21
C ILE A 66 -24.84 22.79 36.54
N PHE A 67 -24.66 21.59 37.10
CA PHE A 67 -25.25 21.22 38.39
C PHE A 67 -24.69 22.08 39.54
N VAL A 68 -23.37 22.34 39.55
CA VAL A 68 -22.74 23.22 40.56
C VAL A 68 -23.20 24.67 40.41
N ILE A 69 -23.35 25.15 39.17
CA ILE A 69 -23.94 26.52 38.94
C ILE A 69 -25.35 26.57 39.50
N TYR A 70 -26.16 25.52 39.32
CA TYR A 70 -27.51 25.46 39.86
C TYR A 70 -27.54 25.54 41.40
N LEU A 71 -26.63 24.86 42.08
CA LEU A 71 -26.52 24.87 43.54
C LEU A 71 -26.07 26.24 44.09
N ILE A 72 -25.16 26.95 43.37
CA ILE A 72 -24.56 28.18 43.83
C ILE A 72 -25.36 29.43 43.40
N ALA A 73 -25.86 29.44 42.17
CA ALA A 73 -26.43 30.61 41.52
C ALA A 73 -27.86 30.34 40.98
N GLY A 74 -28.49 29.19 41.33
CA GLY A 74 -29.87 28.88 41.04
C GLY A 74 -30.28 29.09 39.57
N PRO A 75 -31.15 30.09 39.27
CA PRO A 75 -31.71 30.31 37.91
C PRO A 75 -30.66 30.58 36.83
N LEU A 76 -29.46 31.06 37.18
CA LEU A 76 -28.40 31.32 36.21
C LEU A 76 -27.91 30.08 35.49
N ALA A 77 -28.11 28.88 36.06
CA ALA A 77 -27.76 27.59 35.44
C ALA A 77 -28.55 27.30 34.15
N TYR A 78 -29.77 27.86 33.99
CA TYR A 78 -30.55 27.64 32.80
C TYR A 78 -29.93 28.23 31.54
N ILE A 79 -29.07 29.25 31.69
CA ILE A 79 -28.39 29.88 30.53
C ILE A 79 -27.42 28.92 29.87
N PRO A 80 -26.40 28.35 30.56
CA PRO A 80 -25.53 27.38 29.95
C PRO A 80 -26.28 26.07 29.59
N LEU A 81 -27.31 25.68 30.34
CA LEU A 81 -28.12 24.49 30.07
C LEU A 81 -28.82 24.58 28.71
N THR A 82 -29.29 25.76 28.30
CA THR A 82 -29.91 25.99 26.98
C THR A 82 -28.87 26.21 25.88
N ALA A 83 -27.72 26.78 26.20
CA ALA A 83 -26.67 27.03 25.23
C ALA A 83 -26.01 25.69 24.72
N VAL A 84 -25.83 24.68 25.60
CA VAL A 84 -25.23 23.39 25.25
C VAL A 84 -26.00 22.69 24.10
N PRO A 85 -27.33 22.43 24.18
CA PRO A 85 -28.04 21.77 23.10
C PRO A 85 -28.07 22.59 21.81
N ILE A 86 -28.10 23.94 21.88
CA ILE A 86 -28.07 24.79 20.70
C ILE A 86 -26.75 24.61 19.93
N VAL A 87 -25.61 24.64 20.63
CA VAL A 87 -24.30 24.42 20.00
C VAL A 87 -24.17 23.02 19.42
N LEU A 88 -24.63 21.99 20.14
CA LEU A 88 -24.66 20.64 19.65
C LEU A 88 -25.53 20.49 18.40
N LEU A 89 -26.69 21.11 18.36
CA LEU A 89 -27.60 21.11 17.20
C LEU A 89 -26.92 21.72 15.96
N ILE A 90 -26.24 22.85 16.12
CA ILE A 90 -25.49 23.50 15.04
C ILE A 90 -24.41 22.56 14.53
N GLY A 91 -23.65 21.89 15.42
CA GLY A 91 -22.65 20.91 15.05
C GLY A 91 -23.21 19.73 14.24
N ILE A 92 -24.34 19.18 14.69
CA ILE A 92 -25.04 18.07 14.02
C ILE A 92 -25.55 18.50 12.64
N LEU A 93 -26.08 19.68 12.50
CA LEU A 93 -26.59 20.23 11.22
C LEU A 93 -25.45 20.48 10.21
N LEU A 94 -24.27 20.87 10.67
CA LEU A 94 -23.11 21.08 9.81
C LEU A 94 -22.39 19.79 9.42
N GLN A 95 -22.56 18.71 10.19
CA GLN A 95 -21.85 17.44 9.98
C GLN A 95 -22.01 16.85 8.57
N PRO A 96 -23.21 16.73 7.96
CA PRO A 96 -23.35 16.12 6.63
C PRO A 96 -22.65 16.92 5.53
N PHE A 97 -22.58 18.25 5.67
CA PHE A 97 -21.86 19.11 4.74
C PHE A 97 -20.35 18.92 4.88
N LEU A 98 -19.86 18.87 6.12
CA LEU A 98 -18.46 18.64 6.42
C LEU A 98 -18.00 17.27 5.93
N ALA A 99 -18.83 16.24 6.08
CA ALA A 99 -18.59 14.90 5.62
C ALA A 99 -18.35 14.83 4.10
N ARG A 100 -19.28 15.37 3.32
CA ARG A 100 -19.19 15.39 1.86
C ARG A 100 -17.96 16.14 1.36
N VAL A 101 -17.69 17.31 1.93
CA VAL A 101 -16.54 18.14 1.54
C VAL A 101 -15.23 17.47 1.92
N SER A 102 -15.17 16.73 3.04
CA SER A 102 -13.99 15.97 3.46
C SER A 102 -13.72 14.78 2.55
N GLU A 103 -14.76 14.09 2.09
CA GLU A 103 -14.65 13.00 1.12
C GLU A 103 -14.12 13.50 -0.21
N ASP A 104 -14.70 14.56 -0.77
CA ASP A 104 -14.23 15.22 -1.99
C ASP A 104 -12.77 15.67 -1.87
N LEU A 105 -12.39 16.25 -0.72
CA LEU A 105 -11.01 16.66 -0.44
C LEU A 105 -10.06 15.47 -0.45
N GLY A 106 -10.47 14.34 0.11
CA GLY A 106 -9.71 13.10 0.11
C GLY A 106 -9.42 12.60 -1.30
N GLN A 107 -10.42 12.58 -2.18
CA GLN A 107 -10.28 12.18 -3.59
C GLN A 107 -9.31 13.12 -4.35
N HIS A 108 -9.44 14.44 -4.19
CA HIS A 108 -8.54 15.39 -4.85
C HIS A 108 -7.12 15.38 -4.29
N ASN A 109 -6.93 15.04 -3.02
CA ASN A 109 -5.60 14.79 -2.46
C ASN A 109 -4.94 13.58 -3.13
N GLN A 110 -5.69 12.51 -3.35
CA GLN A 110 -5.21 11.31 -4.02
C GLN A 110 -4.87 11.59 -5.50
N GLU A 111 -5.74 12.32 -6.23
CA GLU A 111 -5.49 12.75 -7.60
C GLU A 111 -4.18 13.56 -7.72
N LYS A 112 -4.01 14.57 -6.86
CA LYS A 112 -2.77 15.38 -6.83
C LYS A 112 -1.53 14.54 -6.55
N GLN A 113 -1.61 13.59 -5.60
CA GLN A 113 -0.50 12.71 -5.28
C GLN A 113 -0.16 11.78 -6.43
N SER A 114 -1.17 11.25 -7.13
CA SER A 114 -0.98 10.42 -8.31
C SER A 114 -0.23 11.16 -9.43
N VAL A 115 -0.64 12.40 -9.74
CA VAL A 115 0.04 13.25 -10.73
C VAL A 115 1.50 13.49 -10.33
N LEU A 116 1.79 13.70 -9.05
CA LEU A 116 3.16 13.90 -8.56
C LEU A 116 4.03 12.65 -8.77
N VAL A 117 3.52 11.48 -8.39
CA VAL A 117 4.23 10.21 -8.55
C VAL A 117 4.48 9.91 -10.02
N GLU A 118 3.45 10.05 -10.87
CA GLU A 118 3.57 9.89 -12.34
C GLU A 118 4.65 10.82 -12.92
N THR A 119 4.66 12.08 -12.47
CA THR A 119 5.65 13.07 -12.92
C THR A 119 7.07 12.68 -12.54
N ILE A 120 7.29 12.24 -11.30
CA ILE A 120 8.62 11.84 -10.82
C ILE A 120 9.10 10.59 -11.56
N THR A 121 8.22 9.61 -11.72
CA THR A 121 8.55 8.36 -12.41
C THR A 121 8.87 8.60 -13.89
N GLY A 122 8.11 9.49 -14.56
CA GLY A 122 8.28 9.80 -15.97
C GLY A 122 9.17 11.02 -16.28
N ILE A 123 9.94 11.55 -15.30
CA ILE A 123 10.62 12.84 -15.42
C ILE A 123 11.58 12.93 -16.61
N GLU A 124 12.29 11.85 -16.92
CA GLU A 124 13.22 11.81 -18.05
C GLU A 124 12.47 11.95 -19.38
N SER A 125 11.39 11.19 -19.56
CA SER A 125 10.54 11.25 -20.74
C SER A 125 9.90 12.63 -20.91
N ILE A 126 9.40 13.21 -19.81
CA ILE A 126 8.79 14.54 -19.80
C ILE A 126 9.80 15.60 -20.26
N LYS A 127 11.05 15.53 -19.77
CA LYS A 127 12.11 16.48 -20.15
C LYS A 127 12.53 16.32 -21.61
N VAL A 128 12.71 15.10 -22.08
CA VAL A 128 13.16 14.83 -23.46
C VAL A 128 12.08 15.19 -24.47
N LEU A 129 10.82 14.90 -24.17
CA LEU A 129 9.68 15.15 -25.07
C LEU A 129 9.11 16.58 -24.96
N GLY A 130 9.64 17.42 -24.05
CA GLY A 130 9.14 18.78 -23.85
C GLY A 130 7.73 18.82 -23.23
N GLY A 131 7.29 17.74 -22.55
CA GLY A 131 5.96 17.60 -21.97
C GLY A 131 5.72 18.37 -20.66
N GLY A 132 6.61 19.28 -20.29
CA GLY A 132 6.57 19.99 -19.00
C GLY A 132 5.28 20.78 -18.78
N ASP A 133 4.79 21.48 -19.81
CA ASP A 133 3.56 22.29 -19.69
C ASP A 133 2.31 21.42 -19.51
N LEU A 134 2.23 20.25 -20.15
CA LEU A 134 1.14 19.30 -19.97
C LEU A 134 1.02 18.87 -18.50
N VAL A 135 2.14 18.43 -17.93
CA VAL A 135 2.19 17.93 -16.55
C VAL A 135 1.97 19.06 -15.54
N LYS A 136 2.54 20.25 -15.81
CA LYS A 136 2.33 21.45 -15.00
C LYS A 136 0.85 21.82 -14.92
N ASN A 137 0.15 21.83 -16.07
CA ASN A 137 -1.28 22.14 -16.13
C ASN A 137 -2.10 21.10 -15.35
N ARG A 138 -1.85 19.79 -15.55
CA ARG A 138 -2.51 18.72 -14.78
C ARG A 138 -2.31 18.89 -13.27
N TRP A 139 -1.08 19.19 -12.86
CA TRP A 139 -0.77 19.40 -11.45
C TRP A 139 -1.45 20.65 -10.89
N GLN A 140 -1.45 21.75 -11.64
CA GLN A 140 -2.15 22.99 -11.26
C GLN A 140 -3.65 22.78 -11.10
N ASP A 141 -4.29 22.06 -12.01
CA ASP A 141 -5.72 21.73 -11.93
C ASP A 141 -6.03 20.90 -10.69
N ALA A 142 -5.27 19.83 -10.45
CA ALA A 142 -5.43 18.98 -9.27
C ALA A 142 -5.17 19.76 -7.97
N ALA A 143 -4.11 20.60 -7.93
CA ALA A 143 -3.79 21.45 -6.79
C ALA A 143 -4.88 22.50 -6.53
N THR A 144 -5.43 23.10 -7.58
CA THR A 144 -6.50 24.11 -7.49
C THR A 144 -7.80 23.49 -6.96
N LYS A 145 -8.21 22.34 -7.48
CA LYS A 145 -9.36 21.59 -7.00
C LYS A 145 -9.19 21.24 -5.52
N GLN A 146 -8.05 20.68 -5.14
CA GLN A 146 -7.71 20.36 -3.74
C GLN A 146 -7.74 21.61 -2.84
N ALA A 147 -7.14 22.73 -3.27
CA ALA A 147 -7.10 23.96 -2.50
C ALA A 147 -8.50 24.56 -2.27
N ASN A 148 -9.37 24.54 -3.29
CA ASN A 148 -10.73 25.03 -3.20
C ASN A 148 -11.58 24.19 -2.22
N ARG A 149 -11.52 22.86 -2.33
CA ARG A 149 -12.21 21.95 -1.40
C ARG A 149 -11.64 22.04 0.01
N GLY A 150 -10.31 22.16 0.15
CA GLY A 150 -9.66 22.38 1.43
C GLY A 150 -10.04 23.70 2.09
N ARG A 151 -10.21 24.78 1.30
CA ARG A 151 -10.70 26.06 1.82
C ARG A 151 -12.14 25.93 2.32
N LEU A 152 -13.01 25.28 1.55
CA LEU A 152 -14.41 25.07 1.94
C LEU A 152 -14.51 24.22 3.22
N SER A 153 -13.76 23.12 3.31
CA SER A 153 -13.70 22.26 4.50
C SER A 153 -13.28 23.04 5.74
N ARG A 154 -12.19 23.83 5.63
CA ARG A 154 -11.72 24.68 6.74
C ARG A 154 -12.73 25.74 7.12
N SER A 155 -13.40 26.38 6.15
CA SER A 155 -14.43 27.40 6.42
C SER A 155 -15.62 26.80 7.16
N LEU A 156 -16.11 25.63 6.78
CA LEU A 156 -17.21 24.96 7.47
C LEU A 156 -16.80 24.55 8.90
N ALA A 157 -15.60 23.99 9.08
CA ALA A 157 -15.07 23.67 10.41
C ALA A 157 -14.94 24.94 11.29
N GLN A 158 -14.46 26.04 10.70
CA GLN A 158 -14.32 27.31 11.42
C GLN A 158 -15.69 27.93 11.82
N ILE A 159 -16.71 27.78 10.98
CA ILE A 159 -18.08 28.21 11.32
C ILE A 159 -18.57 27.43 12.55
N ALA A 160 -18.34 26.12 12.61
CA ALA A 160 -18.73 25.32 13.76
C ALA A 160 -18.02 25.75 15.05
N VAL A 161 -16.70 25.99 14.98
CA VAL A 161 -15.91 26.50 16.12
C VAL A 161 -16.34 27.89 16.54
N ASN A 162 -16.51 28.81 15.57
CA ASN A 162 -16.93 30.17 15.85
C ASN A 162 -18.35 30.21 16.45
N SER A 163 -19.26 29.34 16.03
CA SER A 163 -20.59 29.21 16.60
C SER A 163 -20.56 28.85 18.08
N ALA A 164 -19.68 27.88 18.44
CA ALA A 164 -19.50 27.49 19.85
C ALA A 164 -18.89 28.62 20.68
N GLN A 165 -17.88 29.33 20.15
CA GLN A 165 -17.27 30.48 20.81
C GLN A 165 -18.26 31.66 20.97
N SER A 166 -19.06 31.94 19.95
CA SER A 166 -20.11 32.98 20.01
C SER A 166 -21.16 32.63 21.05
N ALA A 167 -21.59 31.36 21.12
CA ALA A 167 -22.54 30.91 22.14
C ALA A 167 -21.95 31.08 23.55
N GLN A 168 -20.65 30.80 23.72
CA GLN A 168 -19.96 31.04 25.00
C GLN A 168 -19.95 32.52 25.39
N GLN A 169 -19.67 33.44 24.46
CA GLN A 169 -19.68 34.88 24.72
C GLN A 169 -21.11 35.38 25.03
N ILE A 170 -22.11 34.94 24.27
CA ILE A 170 -23.51 35.27 24.51
C ILE A 170 -23.95 34.77 25.89
N CYS A 171 -23.59 33.56 26.25
CA CYS A 171 -23.87 32.96 27.54
C CYS A 171 -23.27 33.77 28.69
N LEU A 172 -22.00 34.23 28.55
CA LEU A 172 -21.30 35.07 29.53
C LEU A 172 -22.09 36.41 29.72
N VAL A 173 -22.39 37.09 28.63
CA VAL A 173 -23.17 38.37 28.68
C VAL A 173 -24.54 38.15 29.30
N ALA A 174 -25.23 37.07 28.94
CA ALA A 174 -26.56 36.78 29.51
C ALA A 174 -26.50 36.48 31.02
N ILE A 175 -25.47 35.74 31.48
CA ILE A 175 -25.28 35.48 32.92
C ILE A 175 -25.02 36.77 33.69
N VAL A 176 -24.16 37.65 33.16
CA VAL A 176 -23.89 38.94 33.82
C VAL A 176 -25.15 39.82 33.83
N PHE A 177 -25.81 39.95 32.65
CA PHE A 177 -27.01 40.77 32.53
C PHE A 177 -28.13 40.30 33.47
N TYR A 178 -28.50 39.03 33.41
CA TYR A 178 -29.55 38.47 34.27
C TYR A 178 -29.12 38.37 35.74
N GLY A 179 -27.85 38.09 35.99
CA GLY A 179 -27.26 37.99 37.31
C GLY A 179 -27.33 39.28 38.10
N VAL A 180 -27.13 40.45 37.47
CA VAL A 180 -27.26 41.77 38.11
C VAL A 180 -28.65 41.96 38.70
N PHE A 181 -29.73 41.57 37.98
CA PHE A 181 -31.10 41.66 38.48
C PHE A 181 -31.32 40.72 39.68
N LEU A 182 -30.86 39.47 39.60
CA LEU A 182 -30.99 38.50 40.67
C LEU A 182 -30.17 38.88 41.93
N VAL A 183 -29.04 39.52 41.76
CA VAL A 183 -28.27 40.08 42.86
C VAL A 183 -28.99 41.25 43.50
N SER A 184 -29.58 42.14 42.71
CA SER A 184 -30.37 43.28 43.26
C SER A 184 -31.62 42.81 44.00
N GLU A 185 -32.24 41.72 43.62
CA GLU A 185 -33.36 41.08 44.31
C GLU A 185 -32.93 40.24 45.54
N GLY A 186 -31.58 40.07 45.77
CA GLY A 186 -31.06 39.28 46.88
C GLY A 186 -31.18 37.78 46.72
N THR A 187 -31.59 37.29 45.55
CA THR A 187 -31.78 35.85 45.29
C THR A 187 -30.45 35.14 44.99
N VAL A 188 -29.45 35.85 44.46
CA VAL A 188 -28.10 35.33 44.15
C VAL A 188 -27.05 36.24 44.75
N SER A 189 -26.01 35.70 45.33
CA SER A 189 -24.88 36.51 45.84
C SER A 189 -23.99 36.99 44.69
N MET A 190 -23.26 38.09 44.88
CA MET A 190 -22.23 38.56 43.93
C MET A 190 -21.20 37.47 43.64
N GLY A 191 -20.76 36.74 44.66
CA GLY A 191 -19.83 35.61 44.52
C GLY A 191 -20.42 34.46 43.69
N GLY A 192 -21.74 34.20 43.87
CA GLY A 192 -22.45 33.19 43.05
C GLY A 192 -22.52 33.56 41.58
N MET A 193 -22.76 34.83 41.25
CA MET A 193 -22.72 35.32 39.86
C MET A 193 -21.34 35.18 39.23
N VAL A 194 -20.27 35.56 39.93
CA VAL A 194 -18.87 35.39 39.46
C VAL A 194 -18.53 33.93 39.25
N ALA A 195 -18.95 33.06 40.20
CA ALA A 195 -18.74 31.60 40.05
C ALA A 195 -19.48 31.06 38.85
N ALA A 196 -20.72 31.49 38.58
CA ALA A 196 -21.50 31.10 37.41
C ALA A 196 -20.81 31.48 36.09
N VAL A 197 -20.22 32.68 36.01
CA VAL A 197 -19.45 33.14 34.85
C VAL A 197 -18.24 32.23 34.59
N LEU A 198 -17.45 31.97 35.64
CA LEU A 198 -16.23 31.14 35.52
C LEU A 198 -16.57 29.69 35.14
N LEU A 199 -17.56 29.10 35.77
CA LEU A 199 -17.97 27.71 35.50
C LEU A 199 -18.64 27.57 34.15
N SER A 200 -19.43 28.56 33.69
CA SER A 200 -20.03 28.54 32.34
C SER A 200 -18.97 28.53 31.24
N SER A 201 -17.88 29.31 31.42
CA SER A 201 -16.79 29.30 30.47
C SER A 201 -16.11 27.90 30.38
N ARG A 202 -15.99 27.21 31.51
CA ARG A 202 -15.47 25.83 31.57
C ARG A 202 -16.44 24.80 30.98
N THR A 203 -17.75 25.02 31.13
CA THR A 203 -18.81 24.16 30.58
C THR A 203 -18.85 24.22 29.06
N LEU A 204 -18.68 25.40 28.46
CA LEU A 204 -18.85 25.59 27.02
C LEU A 204 -17.58 25.38 26.21
N ALA A 205 -16.38 25.46 26.83
CA ALA A 205 -15.12 25.31 26.14
C ALA A 205 -14.97 23.94 25.42
N PRO A 206 -15.35 22.79 25.99
CA PRO A 206 -15.29 21.49 25.30
C PRO A 206 -16.18 21.41 24.06
N LEU A 207 -17.26 22.20 23.97
CA LEU A 207 -18.17 22.15 22.82
C LEU A 207 -17.49 22.56 21.50
N ALA A 208 -16.55 23.50 21.55
CA ALA A 208 -15.74 23.84 20.38
C ALA A 208 -14.85 22.69 19.91
N GLN A 209 -14.36 21.87 20.85
CA GLN A 209 -13.58 20.66 20.54
C GLN A 209 -14.46 19.54 19.94
N ILE A 210 -15.72 19.42 20.41
CA ILE A 210 -16.69 18.47 19.85
C ILE A 210 -16.92 18.73 18.36
N ALA A 211 -17.04 19.99 17.95
CA ALA A 211 -17.21 20.35 16.54
C ALA A 211 -16.01 19.91 15.67
N ASN A 212 -14.78 20.08 16.17
CA ASN A 212 -13.58 19.60 15.50
C ASN A 212 -13.50 18.06 15.46
N LEU A 213 -13.99 17.40 16.52
CA LEU A 213 -14.00 15.96 16.61
C LEU A 213 -14.89 15.31 15.55
N PHE A 214 -16.06 15.90 15.25
CA PHE A 214 -16.93 15.40 14.18
C PHE A 214 -16.21 15.37 12.82
N GLY A 215 -15.43 16.40 12.49
CA GLY A 215 -14.61 16.40 11.27
C GLY A 215 -13.56 15.30 11.26
N ARG A 216 -12.85 15.10 12.38
CA ARG A 216 -11.84 14.04 12.52
C ARG A 216 -12.47 12.64 12.52
N ALA A 217 -13.62 12.46 13.18
CA ALA A 217 -14.36 11.19 13.18
C ALA A 217 -14.78 10.77 11.77
N ASN A 218 -15.21 11.73 10.96
CA ASN A 218 -15.61 11.46 9.60
C ASN A 218 -14.42 11.09 8.70
N ASN A 219 -13.28 11.78 8.84
CA ASN A 219 -12.04 11.40 8.17
C ASN A 219 -11.58 10.00 8.60
N ALA A 220 -11.59 9.72 9.90
CA ALA A 220 -11.22 8.40 10.43
C ALA A 220 -12.14 7.29 9.91
N LYS A 221 -13.46 7.56 9.82
CA LYS A 221 -14.43 6.62 9.25
C LYS A 221 -14.14 6.33 7.78
N THR A 222 -13.89 7.36 6.97
CA THR A 222 -13.56 7.19 5.55
C THR A 222 -12.24 6.45 5.37
N SER A 223 -11.22 6.79 6.16
CA SER A 223 -9.93 6.08 6.16
C SER A 223 -10.09 4.62 6.60
N TYR A 224 -10.90 4.36 7.62
CA TYR A 224 -11.21 2.99 8.04
C TYR A 224 -11.94 2.18 6.95
N GLN A 225 -12.92 2.77 6.28
CA GLN A 225 -13.64 2.11 5.19
C GLN A 225 -12.70 1.74 4.04
N ARG A 226 -11.80 2.64 3.63
CA ARG A 226 -10.80 2.35 2.60
C ARG A 226 -9.81 1.28 3.04
N LEU A 227 -9.36 1.34 4.29
CA LEU A 227 -8.49 0.31 4.86
C LEU A 227 -9.21 -1.06 4.91
N ALA A 228 -10.47 -1.08 5.31
CA ALA A 228 -11.30 -2.28 5.34
C ALA A 228 -11.50 -2.85 3.93
N SER A 229 -11.81 -2.02 2.93
CA SER A 229 -11.91 -2.47 1.53
C SER A 229 -10.58 -3.04 1.03
N PHE A 230 -9.46 -2.37 1.31
CA PHE A 230 -8.13 -2.89 0.97
C PHE A 230 -7.84 -4.24 1.64
N MET A 231 -8.16 -4.37 2.93
CA MET A 231 -7.99 -5.63 3.66
C MET A 231 -8.88 -6.76 3.13
N GLU A 232 -10.08 -6.44 2.66
CA GLU A 232 -11.00 -7.41 2.04
C GLU A 232 -10.53 -7.80 0.63
N GLU A 233 -10.15 -6.83 -0.21
CA GLU A 233 -9.63 -7.07 -1.56
C GLU A 233 -8.32 -7.86 -1.55
N THR A 234 -7.49 -7.64 -0.52
CA THR A 234 -6.22 -8.37 -0.32
C THR A 234 -6.39 -9.67 0.46
N LYS A 235 -7.62 -9.99 0.89
CA LYS A 235 -7.90 -11.25 1.56
C LYS A 235 -7.82 -12.38 0.54
N ASP A 236 -6.71 -13.06 0.54
CA ASP A 236 -6.58 -14.33 -0.14
C ASP A 236 -6.92 -15.41 0.89
N ASP A 237 -8.19 -15.85 0.90
CA ASP A 237 -8.66 -16.89 1.83
C ASP A 237 -7.86 -18.20 1.68
N ASP A 238 -7.24 -18.37 0.51
CA ASP A 238 -6.37 -19.49 0.24
C ASP A 238 -4.99 -19.42 0.93
N VAL A 239 -4.42 -18.25 1.25
CA VAL A 239 -3.03 -18.15 1.75
C VAL A 239 -2.90 -18.48 3.23
N SER A 240 -3.85 -18.09 4.07
CA SER A 240 -3.81 -18.40 5.50
C SER A 240 -4.14 -19.88 5.81
N GLU A 241 -5.06 -20.49 5.09
CA GLU A 241 -5.34 -21.94 5.16
C GLU A 241 -4.28 -22.78 4.44
N LYS A 242 -3.62 -22.22 3.40
CA LYS A 242 -2.56 -22.88 2.63
C LYS A 242 -1.35 -23.25 3.46
N ASN A 243 -0.93 -22.43 4.42
CA ASN A 243 0.31 -22.69 5.14
C ASN A 243 0.20 -23.87 6.13
N GLU A 244 -1.00 -24.20 6.63
CA GLU A 244 -1.19 -25.33 7.54
C GLU A 244 -1.48 -26.65 6.83
N ASN A 245 -2.14 -26.62 5.66
CA ASN A 245 -2.57 -27.81 4.90
C ASN A 245 -1.87 -27.95 3.53
N ALA A 246 -0.86 -27.09 3.23
CA ALA A 246 -0.18 -27.12 1.94
C ALA A 246 0.64 -28.37 1.71
N ILE A 247 0.58 -28.87 0.48
CA ILE A 247 1.37 -30.00 0.05
C ILE A 247 2.85 -29.56 -0.05
N ARG A 248 3.71 -30.25 0.71
CA ARG A 248 5.15 -30.01 0.69
C ARG A 248 5.80 -30.83 -0.42
N ARG A 249 6.70 -30.19 -1.17
CA ARG A 249 7.50 -30.81 -2.22
C ARG A 249 8.91 -30.22 -2.23
N ASP A 250 9.91 -31.06 -2.08
CA ASP A 250 11.32 -30.63 -2.11
C ASP A 250 11.76 -30.23 -3.52
N LYS A 251 11.22 -30.89 -4.54
CA LYS A 251 11.45 -30.58 -5.96
C LYS A 251 10.13 -30.66 -6.71
N LEU A 252 10.01 -29.84 -7.73
CA LEU A 252 8.93 -29.89 -8.70
C LEU A 252 9.41 -30.60 -9.96
N GLY A 253 8.55 -31.38 -10.58
CA GLY A 253 8.83 -32.09 -11.81
C GLY A 253 8.02 -31.55 -12.99
N ARG A 254 7.13 -32.36 -13.55
CA ARG A 254 6.31 -32.01 -14.73
C ARG A 254 5.33 -30.86 -14.48
N VAL A 255 5.27 -29.90 -15.42
CA VAL A 255 4.28 -28.81 -15.44
C VAL A 255 3.15 -29.13 -16.44
N GLU A 256 1.91 -28.91 -16.03
CA GLU A 256 0.75 -29.17 -16.89
C GLU A 256 -0.28 -28.05 -16.75
N PHE A 257 -0.67 -27.46 -17.87
CA PHE A 257 -1.80 -26.56 -18.01
C PHE A 257 -2.99 -27.37 -18.54
N LYS A 258 -4.11 -27.35 -17.83
CA LYS A 258 -5.35 -28.02 -18.25
C LYS A 258 -6.45 -27.03 -18.43
N ASP A 259 -6.87 -26.83 -19.67
CA ASP A 259 -7.93 -25.92 -20.09
C ASP A 259 -7.81 -24.53 -19.44
N THR A 260 -6.56 -24.08 -19.31
CA THR A 260 -6.22 -22.91 -18.52
C THR A 260 -6.56 -21.64 -19.26
N SER A 261 -7.38 -20.79 -18.63
CA SER A 261 -7.73 -19.46 -19.12
C SER A 261 -7.34 -18.38 -18.11
N TYR A 262 -7.03 -17.20 -18.61
CA TYR A 262 -6.70 -16.06 -17.74
C TYR A 262 -7.22 -14.75 -18.31
N ARG A 263 -7.85 -13.96 -17.43
CA ARG A 263 -8.34 -12.61 -17.70
C ARG A 263 -7.77 -11.64 -16.66
N TYR A 264 -7.23 -10.52 -17.15
CA TYR A 264 -6.82 -9.44 -16.26
C TYR A 264 -8.03 -8.80 -15.56
N PRO A 265 -7.89 -8.34 -14.31
CA PRO A 265 -8.95 -7.61 -13.62
C PRO A 265 -9.40 -6.39 -14.43
N GLY A 266 -10.72 -6.25 -14.62
CA GLY A 266 -11.31 -5.17 -15.42
C GLY A 266 -11.20 -5.32 -16.94
N ALA A 267 -10.63 -6.41 -17.47
CA ALA A 267 -10.64 -6.69 -18.90
C ALA A 267 -11.91 -7.45 -19.33
N ASP A 268 -12.42 -7.13 -20.51
CA ASP A 268 -13.60 -7.80 -21.08
C ASP A 268 -13.26 -9.11 -21.79
N VAL A 269 -11.99 -9.34 -22.14
CA VAL A 269 -11.54 -10.46 -22.95
C VAL A 269 -10.46 -11.25 -22.25
N ASP A 270 -10.48 -12.57 -22.41
CA ASP A 270 -9.44 -13.45 -21.92
C ASP A 270 -8.13 -13.23 -22.68
N THR A 271 -7.04 -13.05 -21.94
CA THR A 271 -5.69 -12.96 -22.51
C THR A 271 -5.17 -14.33 -22.93
N LEU A 272 -5.52 -15.36 -22.17
CA LEU A 272 -5.27 -16.77 -22.47
C LEU A 272 -6.60 -17.49 -22.41
N LYS A 273 -6.84 -18.42 -23.35
CA LYS A 273 -8.10 -19.15 -23.44
C LYS A 273 -7.86 -20.63 -23.74
N GLY A 274 -8.28 -21.49 -22.81
CA GLY A 274 -8.29 -22.94 -22.99
C GLY A 274 -6.91 -23.53 -23.30
N ILE A 275 -5.85 -23.06 -22.63
CA ILE A 275 -4.48 -23.54 -22.86
C ILE A 275 -4.33 -24.95 -22.31
N ASN A 276 -3.93 -25.87 -23.18
CA ASN A 276 -3.55 -27.25 -22.85
C ASN A 276 -2.08 -27.44 -23.23
N LEU A 277 -1.20 -27.47 -22.23
CA LEU A 277 0.24 -27.59 -22.42
C LEU A 277 0.82 -28.49 -21.34
N LYS A 278 1.68 -29.40 -21.75
CA LYS A 278 2.42 -30.30 -20.87
C LYS A 278 3.90 -30.17 -21.15
N ILE A 279 4.68 -29.98 -20.10
CA ILE A 279 6.15 -29.89 -20.12
C ILE A 279 6.66 -30.97 -19.19
N GLU A 280 7.45 -31.89 -19.69
CA GLU A 280 7.99 -32.99 -18.91
C GLU A 280 9.18 -32.53 -18.04
N GLU A 281 9.47 -33.29 -16.99
CA GLU A 281 10.64 -33.01 -16.14
C GLU A 281 11.93 -33.01 -16.97
N GLY A 282 12.73 -31.97 -16.82
CA GLY A 282 13.97 -31.76 -17.56
C GLY A 282 13.82 -31.26 -18.99
N GLU A 283 12.56 -31.13 -19.49
CA GLU A 283 12.30 -30.62 -20.84
C GLU A 283 12.52 -29.08 -20.87
N LYS A 284 13.14 -28.59 -21.95
CA LYS A 284 13.41 -27.19 -22.20
C LYS A 284 12.53 -26.71 -23.33
N VAL A 285 11.61 -25.81 -23.05
CA VAL A 285 10.58 -25.35 -23.97
C VAL A 285 10.70 -23.84 -24.21
N ALA A 286 10.76 -23.44 -25.49
CA ALA A 286 10.65 -22.04 -25.88
C ALA A 286 9.23 -21.70 -26.29
N ILE A 287 8.75 -20.55 -25.85
CA ILE A 287 7.48 -19.95 -26.30
C ILE A 287 7.80 -18.82 -27.26
N LEU A 288 7.33 -18.97 -28.49
CA LEU A 288 7.42 -17.94 -29.53
C LEU A 288 6.04 -17.40 -29.87
N GLY A 289 5.98 -16.15 -30.28
CA GLY A 289 4.71 -15.52 -30.68
C GLY A 289 4.80 -14.02 -30.77
N ARG A 290 3.77 -13.41 -31.37
CA ARG A 290 3.70 -11.95 -31.51
C ARG A 290 3.62 -11.26 -30.16
N ASN A 291 4.05 -9.99 -30.11
CA ASN A 291 3.83 -9.17 -28.92
C ASN A 291 2.33 -9.10 -28.61
N GLY A 292 1.98 -9.23 -27.33
CA GLY A 292 0.58 -9.28 -26.89
C GLY A 292 -0.11 -10.65 -27.01
N SER A 293 0.58 -11.72 -27.43
CA SER A 293 -0.03 -13.07 -27.52
C SER A 293 -0.19 -13.79 -26.17
N GLY A 294 0.19 -13.16 -25.04
CA GLY A 294 -0.01 -13.74 -23.71
C GLY A 294 1.21 -14.53 -23.17
N LYS A 295 2.37 -14.48 -23.83
CA LYS A 295 3.58 -15.23 -23.41
C LYS A 295 3.97 -14.95 -21.95
N SER A 296 4.16 -13.68 -21.59
CA SER A 296 4.51 -13.29 -20.22
C SER A 296 3.40 -13.64 -19.22
N THR A 297 2.13 -13.66 -19.66
CA THR A 297 1.00 -14.08 -18.81
C THR A 297 1.09 -15.58 -18.53
N LEU A 298 1.44 -16.40 -19.52
CA LEU A 298 1.64 -17.84 -19.33
C LEU A 298 2.79 -18.13 -18.36
N MET A 299 3.90 -17.37 -18.46
CA MET A 299 5.03 -17.45 -17.52
C MET A 299 4.61 -17.12 -16.08
N LYS A 300 3.81 -16.08 -15.91
CA LYS A 300 3.29 -15.66 -14.59
C LYS A 300 2.32 -16.69 -13.99
N LEU A 301 1.55 -17.39 -14.82
CA LEU A 301 0.73 -18.52 -14.39
C LEU A 301 1.60 -19.71 -13.99
N ALA A 302 2.61 -20.07 -14.79
CA ALA A 302 3.54 -21.13 -14.46
C ALA A 302 4.31 -20.89 -13.16
N SER A 303 4.64 -19.63 -12.87
CA SER A 303 5.35 -19.26 -11.64
C SER A 303 4.44 -19.14 -10.39
N GLY A 304 3.13 -19.23 -10.55
CA GLY A 304 2.18 -19.02 -9.46
C GLY A 304 1.97 -17.55 -9.07
N LEU A 305 2.56 -16.59 -9.82
CA LEU A 305 2.32 -15.16 -9.61
C LEU A 305 0.88 -14.77 -9.95
N PHE A 306 0.29 -15.44 -10.94
CA PHE A 306 -1.11 -15.27 -11.31
C PHE A 306 -1.87 -16.58 -11.06
N LYS A 307 -3.13 -16.45 -10.68
CA LYS A 307 -4.08 -17.56 -10.58
C LYS A 307 -4.88 -17.67 -11.86
N ALA A 308 -5.05 -18.86 -12.40
CA ALA A 308 -5.92 -19.09 -13.55
C ALA A 308 -7.35 -18.63 -13.23
N SER A 309 -7.99 -17.94 -14.20
CA SER A 309 -9.40 -17.55 -14.09
C SER A 309 -10.31 -18.77 -14.29
N ASP A 310 -9.88 -19.73 -15.12
CA ASP A 310 -10.53 -21.01 -15.35
C ASP A 310 -9.48 -22.07 -15.70
N GLY A 311 -9.78 -23.33 -15.43
CA GLY A 311 -8.83 -24.42 -15.58
C GLY A 311 -7.79 -24.50 -14.47
N LEU A 312 -6.71 -25.26 -14.70
CA LEU A 312 -5.71 -25.59 -13.68
C LEU A 312 -4.29 -25.49 -14.22
N VAL A 313 -3.37 -25.04 -13.35
CA VAL A 313 -1.91 -25.21 -13.54
C VAL A 313 -1.43 -26.19 -12.47
N MET A 314 -0.76 -27.25 -12.89
CA MET A 314 -0.35 -28.33 -11.99
C MET A 314 1.15 -28.60 -12.10
N TYR A 315 1.75 -28.96 -10.97
CA TYR A 315 3.07 -29.54 -10.86
C TYR A 315 2.94 -30.98 -10.34
N ASP A 316 3.43 -31.97 -11.09
CA ASP A 316 3.32 -33.39 -10.77
C ASP A 316 1.89 -33.84 -10.41
N GLY A 317 0.88 -33.29 -11.10
CA GLY A 317 -0.51 -33.59 -10.85
C GLY A 317 -1.13 -32.87 -9.64
N VAL A 318 -0.38 -32.03 -8.94
CA VAL A 318 -0.86 -31.19 -7.83
C VAL A 318 -1.10 -29.78 -8.34
N ASP A 319 -2.28 -29.22 -8.05
CA ASP A 319 -2.60 -27.84 -8.37
C ASP A 319 -1.60 -26.88 -7.68
N ILE A 320 -1.01 -25.95 -8.44
CA ILE A 320 -0.07 -24.95 -7.93
C ILE A 320 -0.63 -24.17 -6.74
N ARG A 321 -1.93 -24.02 -6.66
CA ARG A 321 -2.63 -23.37 -5.54
C ARG A 321 -2.56 -24.16 -4.23
N GLN A 322 -2.30 -25.46 -4.27
CA GLN A 322 -2.18 -26.35 -3.11
C GLN A 322 -0.73 -26.53 -2.65
N LEU A 323 0.24 -26.06 -3.44
CA LEU A 323 1.65 -26.15 -3.09
C LEU A 323 2.04 -25.08 -2.06
N HIS A 324 2.93 -25.44 -1.16
CA HIS A 324 3.45 -24.50 -0.18
C HIS A 324 4.32 -23.42 -0.87
N THR A 325 4.05 -22.15 -0.58
CA THR A 325 4.64 -20.98 -1.26
C THR A 325 6.16 -20.97 -1.18
N ASN A 326 6.76 -21.37 -0.03
CA ASN A 326 8.21 -21.43 0.11
C ASN A 326 8.84 -22.54 -0.75
N ASP A 327 8.17 -23.68 -0.93
CA ASP A 327 8.67 -24.78 -1.74
C ASP A 327 8.59 -24.39 -3.23
N LEU A 328 7.51 -23.73 -3.63
CA LEU A 328 7.36 -23.17 -4.98
C LEU A 328 8.48 -22.15 -5.28
N SER A 329 8.71 -21.19 -4.37
CA SER A 329 9.71 -20.14 -4.55
C SER A 329 11.17 -20.65 -4.52
N ARG A 330 11.42 -21.82 -3.91
CA ARG A 330 12.73 -22.49 -3.95
C ARG A 330 12.93 -23.31 -5.21
N SER A 331 11.85 -23.90 -5.71
CA SER A 331 11.91 -24.79 -6.88
C SER A 331 11.89 -24.06 -8.21
N ILE A 332 11.48 -22.78 -8.23
CA ILE A 332 11.38 -21.97 -9.46
C ILE A 332 12.36 -20.80 -9.41
N GLY A 333 13.32 -20.79 -10.35
CA GLY A 333 14.14 -19.63 -10.66
C GLY A 333 13.49 -18.81 -11.76
N ILE A 334 13.12 -17.55 -11.44
CA ILE A 334 12.41 -16.69 -12.38
C ILE A 334 13.23 -15.45 -12.77
N VAL A 335 13.24 -15.12 -14.07
CA VAL A 335 13.71 -13.85 -14.59
C VAL A 335 12.57 -13.25 -15.41
N LEU A 336 12.06 -12.10 -14.95
CA LEU A 336 11.01 -11.35 -15.62
C LEU A 336 11.63 -10.37 -16.62
N GLN A 337 10.86 -9.94 -17.61
CA GLN A 337 11.26 -8.99 -18.63
C GLN A 337 11.76 -7.67 -18.02
N ASP A 338 11.02 -7.13 -17.03
CA ASP A 338 11.42 -5.94 -16.28
C ASP A 338 12.14 -6.35 -14.99
N VAL A 339 13.46 -6.26 -15.01
CA VAL A 339 14.29 -6.58 -13.84
C VAL A 339 14.20 -5.48 -12.80
N GLN A 340 13.66 -5.82 -11.63
CA GLN A 340 13.62 -4.95 -10.45
C GLN A 340 14.75 -5.31 -9.48
N LEU A 341 15.57 -4.29 -9.16
CA LEU A 341 16.57 -4.38 -8.10
C LEU A 341 16.17 -3.50 -6.93
N PHE A 342 16.44 -3.99 -5.73
CA PHE A 342 16.10 -3.30 -4.49
C PHE A 342 17.30 -2.53 -3.95
N SER A 343 17.04 -1.45 -3.22
CA SER A 343 18.07 -0.75 -2.46
C SER A 343 18.69 -1.71 -1.44
N GLY A 344 20.01 -1.74 -1.37
CA GLY A 344 20.78 -2.67 -0.54
C GLY A 344 21.98 -3.25 -1.29
N SER A 345 22.68 -4.19 -0.69
CA SER A 345 23.87 -4.77 -1.31
C SER A 345 23.54 -5.68 -2.50
N VAL A 346 24.53 -5.92 -3.37
CA VAL A 346 24.41 -6.92 -4.43
C VAL A 346 24.11 -8.30 -3.85
N ARG A 347 24.75 -8.64 -2.73
CA ARG A 347 24.49 -9.88 -1.97
C ARG A 347 23.01 -9.98 -1.61
N GLU A 348 22.43 -8.96 -0.98
CA GLU A 348 21.01 -8.93 -0.59
C GLU A 348 20.10 -9.05 -1.80
N ASN A 349 20.44 -8.44 -2.92
CA ASN A 349 19.70 -8.56 -4.17
C ASN A 349 19.73 -9.96 -4.78
N ILE A 350 20.82 -10.69 -4.65
CA ILE A 350 20.92 -12.07 -5.16
C ILE A 350 20.21 -13.03 -4.20
N THR A 351 20.49 -12.92 -2.91
CA THR A 351 19.95 -13.86 -1.90
C THR A 351 18.53 -13.55 -1.47
N MET A 352 18.02 -12.36 -1.80
CA MET A 352 16.73 -11.85 -1.30
C MET A 352 16.61 -11.90 0.23
N GLY A 353 17.73 -11.66 0.93
CA GLY A 353 17.83 -11.66 2.39
C GLY A 353 17.81 -13.05 3.03
N ARG A 354 17.85 -14.13 2.26
CA ARG A 354 17.90 -15.49 2.78
C ARG A 354 19.26 -15.78 3.41
N LYS A 355 19.23 -16.39 4.59
CA LYS A 355 20.44 -16.71 5.38
C LYS A 355 20.99 -18.13 5.15
N ASP A 356 20.21 -18.97 4.49
CA ASP A 356 20.53 -20.36 4.17
C ASP A 356 21.44 -20.52 2.93
N ILE A 357 21.75 -19.42 2.24
CA ILE A 357 22.65 -19.41 1.07
C ILE A 357 24.09 -19.21 1.54
N SER A 358 24.93 -20.17 1.20
CA SER A 358 26.36 -20.13 1.48
C SER A 358 27.09 -19.15 0.56
N GLN A 359 28.31 -18.75 0.97
CA GLN A 359 29.17 -17.90 0.16
C GLN A 359 29.57 -18.61 -1.16
N ASP A 360 29.78 -19.93 -1.14
CA ASP A 360 30.15 -20.70 -2.31
C ASP A 360 29.00 -20.76 -3.34
N GLU A 361 27.78 -20.94 -2.88
CA GLU A 361 26.57 -20.87 -3.74
C GLU A 361 26.42 -19.51 -4.38
N LEU A 362 26.62 -18.43 -3.63
CA LEU A 362 26.59 -17.06 -4.13
C LEU A 362 27.64 -16.82 -5.23
N VAL A 363 28.88 -17.23 -4.98
CA VAL A 363 29.98 -17.10 -5.94
C VAL A 363 29.72 -17.95 -7.19
N ASN A 364 29.24 -19.18 -7.01
CA ASN A 364 28.89 -20.04 -8.13
C ASN A 364 27.78 -19.47 -8.99
N ALA A 365 26.69 -18.98 -8.37
CA ALA A 365 25.60 -18.32 -9.10
C ALA A 365 26.08 -17.07 -9.86
N SER A 366 27.00 -16.30 -9.27
CA SER A 366 27.58 -15.12 -9.91
C SER A 366 28.45 -15.46 -11.10
N LYS A 367 29.22 -16.51 -11.02
CA LYS A 367 30.01 -17.04 -12.16
C LYS A 367 29.09 -17.48 -13.29
N LEU A 368 28.07 -18.30 -12.96
CA LEU A 368 27.11 -18.82 -13.93
C LEU A 368 26.25 -17.77 -14.61
N SER A 369 26.02 -16.64 -13.96
CA SER A 369 25.26 -15.50 -14.51
C SER A 369 26.12 -14.48 -15.25
N GLY A 370 27.46 -14.67 -15.31
CA GLY A 370 28.39 -13.68 -15.85
C GLY A 370 28.57 -12.43 -14.98
N LEU A 371 28.04 -12.44 -13.75
CA LEU A 371 28.16 -11.32 -12.83
C LEU A 371 29.55 -11.20 -12.22
N ASP A 372 30.30 -12.30 -12.13
CA ASP A 372 31.62 -12.38 -11.47
C ASP A 372 32.64 -11.43 -12.11
N GLU A 373 32.63 -11.28 -13.43
CA GLU A 373 33.50 -10.35 -14.15
C GLU A 373 33.31 -8.90 -13.71
N PHE A 374 32.06 -8.51 -13.47
CA PHE A 374 31.70 -7.19 -13.02
C PHE A 374 32.05 -7.00 -11.53
N ILE A 375 31.66 -7.94 -10.68
CA ILE A 375 31.82 -7.83 -9.22
C ILE A 375 33.30 -7.86 -8.81
N SER A 376 34.16 -8.63 -9.53
CA SER A 376 35.60 -8.71 -9.25
C SER A 376 36.35 -7.40 -9.51
N GLN A 377 35.82 -6.52 -10.36
CA GLN A 377 36.44 -5.26 -10.76
C GLN A 377 36.00 -4.06 -9.91
N ILE A 378 34.97 -4.21 -9.07
CA ILE A 378 34.39 -3.10 -8.32
C ILE A 378 34.83 -3.13 -6.86
N PRO A 379 35.25 -1.97 -6.30
CA PRO A 379 35.48 -1.85 -4.86
C PRO A 379 34.19 -2.18 -4.07
N GLY A 380 34.31 -3.08 -3.08
CA GLY A 380 33.17 -3.54 -2.29
C GLY A 380 32.57 -4.86 -2.77
N GLY A 381 32.78 -5.28 -4.00
CA GLY A 381 32.33 -6.58 -4.51
C GLY A 381 30.85 -6.86 -4.26
N TYR A 382 30.51 -7.95 -3.59
CA TYR A 382 29.12 -8.31 -3.24
C TYR A 382 28.45 -7.35 -2.22
N ASP A 383 29.23 -6.56 -1.50
CA ASP A 383 28.72 -5.60 -0.50
C ASP A 383 28.50 -4.20 -1.11
N LEU A 384 28.73 -4.05 -2.43
CA LEU A 384 28.39 -2.84 -3.18
C LEU A 384 26.91 -2.49 -2.97
N GLN A 385 26.66 -1.27 -2.50
CA GLN A 385 25.31 -0.77 -2.26
C GLN A 385 24.67 -0.29 -3.54
N LEU A 386 23.52 -0.86 -3.88
CA LEU A 386 22.69 -0.49 -5.01
C LEU A 386 21.64 0.54 -4.60
N SER A 387 21.43 1.53 -5.43
CA SER A 387 20.30 2.45 -5.33
C SER A 387 19.02 1.78 -5.82
N ASP A 388 17.88 2.39 -5.51
CA ASP A 388 16.57 1.97 -5.98
C ASP A 388 16.55 1.76 -7.51
N GLY A 389 16.03 0.60 -7.94
CA GLY A 389 16.01 0.18 -9.34
C GLY A 389 17.38 -0.14 -9.93
N GLY A 390 18.47 -0.20 -9.14
CA GLY A 390 19.83 -0.43 -9.63
C GLY A 390 20.36 0.72 -10.50
N LYS A 391 20.00 1.96 -10.16
CA LYS A 391 20.50 3.16 -10.85
C LYS A 391 22.04 3.18 -10.83
N GLY A 392 22.64 3.43 -11.98
CA GLY A 392 24.08 3.39 -12.16
C GLY A 392 24.62 2.08 -12.75
N LEU A 393 23.83 1.01 -12.76
CA LEU A 393 24.18 -0.23 -13.45
C LEU A 393 23.72 -0.22 -14.92
N SER A 394 24.49 -0.88 -15.79
CA SER A 394 24.05 -1.13 -17.17
C SER A 394 22.88 -2.13 -17.19
N GLY A 395 22.15 -2.18 -18.31
CA GLY A 395 21.07 -3.17 -18.49
C GLY A 395 21.54 -4.61 -18.31
N GLY A 396 22.71 -4.94 -18.90
CA GLY A 396 23.31 -6.26 -18.78
C GLY A 396 23.71 -6.61 -17.33
N GLN A 397 24.29 -5.65 -16.57
CA GLN A 397 24.63 -5.85 -15.16
C GLN A 397 23.40 -6.13 -14.30
N ARG A 398 22.31 -5.37 -14.51
CA ARG A 398 21.04 -5.63 -13.82
C ARG A 398 20.51 -7.03 -14.15
N GLN A 399 20.61 -7.42 -15.40
CA GLN A 399 20.15 -8.73 -15.87
C GLN A 399 21.00 -9.87 -15.31
N SER A 400 22.36 -9.72 -15.23
CA SER A 400 23.24 -10.70 -14.58
C SER A 400 22.91 -10.86 -13.09
N ILE A 401 22.56 -9.80 -12.36
CA ILE A 401 22.10 -9.90 -10.96
C ILE A 401 20.79 -10.68 -10.87
N ALA A 402 19.81 -10.40 -11.77
CA ALA A 402 18.55 -11.15 -11.79
C ALA A 402 18.74 -12.64 -12.11
N LEU A 403 19.66 -12.94 -13.02
CA LEU A 403 20.05 -14.33 -13.33
C LEU A 403 20.71 -15.01 -12.13
N ALA A 404 21.69 -14.35 -11.47
CA ALA A 404 22.29 -14.87 -10.25
C ALA A 404 21.23 -15.17 -9.17
N ARG A 405 20.26 -14.28 -9.00
CA ARG A 405 19.10 -14.46 -8.10
C ARG A 405 18.28 -15.70 -8.47
N ALA A 406 18.05 -15.95 -9.76
CA ALA A 406 17.29 -17.09 -10.23
C ALA A 406 18.05 -18.42 -10.06
N ILE A 407 19.38 -18.40 -10.13
CA ILE A 407 20.24 -19.59 -10.12
C ILE A 407 20.66 -19.99 -8.69
N VAL A 408 20.81 -19.04 -7.77
CA VAL A 408 21.47 -19.22 -6.47
C VAL A 408 20.89 -20.36 -5.62
N HIS A 409 19.60 -20.67 -5.80
CA HIS A 409 18.90 -21.76 -5.08
C HIS A 409 18.96 -23.11 -5.82
N GLN A 410 19.62 -23.18 -6.98
CA GLN A 410 19.65 -24.38 -7.82
C GLN A 410 18.23 -24.93 -8.08
N PRO A 411 17.30 -24.11 -8.63
CA PRO A 411 15.92 -24.51 -8.78
C PRO A 411 15.76 -25.65 -9.76
N SER A 412 14.71 -26.48 -9.60
CA SER A 412 14.34 -27.51 -10.57
C SER A 412 13.72 -26.97 -11.85
N HIS A 413 13.16 -25.73 -11.79
CA HIS A 413 12.50 -25.06 -12.91
C HIS A 413 13.08 -23.69 -13.15
N PHE A 414 13.29 -23.34 -14.41
CA PHE A 414 13.63 -21.99 -14.83
C PHE A 414 12.51 -21.40 -15.69
N ILE A 415 12.04 -20.23 -15.33
CA ILE A 415 11.06 -19.44 -16.05
C ILE A 415 11.73 -18.12 -16.46
N LEU A 416 12.08 -18.01 -17.76
CA LEU A 416 12.93 -16.94 -18.25
C LEU A 416 12.18 -16.12 -19.33
N ASP A 417 11.85 -14.87 -19.03
CA ASP A 417 11.20 -13.95 -19.97
C ASP A 417 12.22 -12.96 -20.52
N GLU A 418 12.67 -13.19 -21.75
CA GLU A 418 13.70 -12.44 -22.47
C GLU A 418 15.00 -12.22 -21.65
N PRO A 419 15.63 -13.29 -21.13
CA PRO A 419 16.69 -13.19 -20.12
C PRO A 419 17.98 -12.54 -20.60
N THR A 420 18.18 -12.32 -21.90
CA THR A 420 19.37 -11.70 -22.49
C THR A 420 19.08 -10.44 -23.27
N SER A 421 17.85 -9.90 -23.16
CA SER A 421 17.44 -8.73 -24.00
C SER A 421 18.31 -7.49 -23.84
N ALA A 422 18.89 -7.25 -22.66
CA ALA A 422 19.78 -6.14 -22.36
C ALA A 422 21.28 -6.48 -22.43
N MET A 423 21.63 -7.69 -22.85
CA MET A 423 23.02 -8.16 -22.98
C MET A 423 23.57 -7.91 -24.38
N ASP A 424 24.85 -7.64 -24.48
CA ASP A 424 25.60 -7.69 -25.75
C ASP A 424 25.87 -9.12 -26.18
N MET A 425 26.38 -9.32 -27.40
CA MET A 425 26.64 -10.63 -27.98
C MET A 425 27.65 -11.45 -27.17
N ASN A 426 28.64 -10.82 -26.55
CA ASN A 426 29.68 -11.53 -25.78
C ASN A 426 29.08 -12.03 -24.45
N ALA A 427 28.38 -11.17 -23.74
CA ALA A 427 27.68 -11.53 -22.50
C ALA A 427 26.60 -12.59 -22.75
N GLU A 428 25.84 -12.51 -23.85
CA GLU A 428 24.86 -13.51 -24.24
C GLU A 428 25.52 -14.88 -24.53
N ASN A 429 26.61 -14.92 -25.29
CA ASN A 429 27.34 -16.16 -25.57
C ASN A 429 27.93 -16.80 -24.28
N LEU A 430 28.49 -15.97 -23.40
CA LEU A 430 28.94 -16.40 -22.07
C LEU A 430 27.79 -17.00 -21.26
N PHE A 431 26.66 -16.32 -21.20
CA PHE A 431 25.46 -16.81 -20.53
C PHE A 431 25.01 -18.16 -21.08
N ILE A 432 24.89 -18.30 -22.41
CA ILE A 432 24.46 -19.55 -23.07
C ILE A 432 25.40 -20.73 -22.71
N ASN A 433 26.69 -20.48 -22.77
CA ASN A 433 27.70 -21.53 -22.46
C ASN A 433 27.69 -21.94 -20.99
N GLN A 434 27.53 -20.98 -20.08
CA GLN A 434 27.55 -21.23 -18.64
C GLN A 434 26.21 -21.81 -18.12
N VAL A 435 25.09 -21.25 -18.56
CA VAL A 435 23.77 -21.70 -18.14
C VAL A 435 23.43 -23.07 -18.72
N GLY A 436 23.93 -23.43 -19.89
CA GLY A 436 23.76 -24.77 -20.47
C GLY A 436 24.15 -25.89 -19.50
N SER A 437 25.19 -25.68 -18.68
CA SER A 437 25.61 -26.67 -17.67
C SER A 437 24.66 -26.75 -16.47
N VAL A 438 24.05 -25.64 -16.06
CA VAL A 438 23.08 -25.60 -14.95
C VAL A 438 21.74 -26.21 -15.37
N LEU A 439 21.38 -26.01 -16.63
CA LEU A 439 20.10 -26.48 -17.19
C LEU A 439 20.05 -27.95 -17.54
N GLN A 440 21.17 -28.68 -17.42
CA GLN A 440 21.22 -30.10 -17.84
C GLN A 440 20.14 -30.95 -17.15
N ASN A 441 19.86 -30.68 -15.88
CA ASN A 441 18.89 -31.44 -15.07
C ASN A 441 17.69 -30.64 -14.64
N SER A 442 17.41 -29.52 -15.29
CA SER A 442 16.31 -28.63 -14.90
C SER A 442 15.33 -28.48 -16.04
N THR A 443 14.05 -28.32 -15.69
CA THR A 443 12.98 -27.96 -16.64
C THR A 443 13.09 -26.48 -16.95
N MET A 444 12.96 -26.07 -18.21
CA MET A 444 13.05 -24.66 -18.60
C MET A 444 11.87 -24.24 -19.47
N LEU A 445 11.27 -23.11 -19.11
CA LEU A 445 10.31 -22.41 -19.93
C LEU A 445 10.90 -21.03 -20.26
N ILE A 446 11.16 -20.76 -21.53
CA ILE A 446 11.80 -19.51 -21.96
C ILE A 446 10.96 -18.80 -23.03
N VAL A 447 10.80 -17.50 -22.85
CA VAL A 447 10.33 -16.60 -23.91
C VAL A 447 11.55 -15.87 -24.45
N THR A 448 11.80 -15.97 -25.74
CA THR A 448 12.90 -15.25 -26.39
C THR A 448 12.65 -15.00 -27.85
N HIS A 449 13.20 -13.91 -28.36
CA HIS A 449 13.30 -13.58 -29.78
C HIS A 449 14.72 -13.78 -30.31
N ARG A 450 15.66 -14.22 -29.44
CA ARG A 450 17.06 -14.41 -29.75
C ARG A 450 17.36 -15.84 -30.21
N MET A 451 17.82 -15.97 -31.47
CA MET A 451 18.11 -17.27 -32.09
C MET A 451 19.15 -18.13 -31.31
N PRO A 452 20.22 -17.55 -30.72
CA PRO A 452 21.19 -18.38 -29.98
C PRO A 452 20.59 -19.13 -28.79
N LEU A 453 19.60 -18.56 -28.11
CA LEU A 453 18.91 -19.19 -26.99
C LEU A 453 18.05 -20.39 -27.41
N LEU A 454 17.57 -20.41 -28.67
CA LEU A 454 16.78 -21.52 -29.19
C LEU A 454 17.61 -22.82 -29.36
N ASN A 455 18.94 -22.71 -29.36
CA ASN A 455 19.80 -23.89 -29.36
C ASN A 455 19.82 -24.64 -28.01
N LEU A 456 19.31 -24.03 -26.96
CA LEU A 456 19.20 -24.61 -25.62
C LEU A 456 17.90 -25.37 -25.38
N VAL A 457 16.95 -25.31 -26.31
CA VAL A 457 15.59 -25.86 -26.11
C VAL A 457 15.35 -27.13 -26.88
N ASP A 458 14.55 -28.01 -26.32
CA ASP A 458 14.16 -29.29 -26.91
C ASP A 458 12.94 -29.14 -27.80
N ARG A 459 12.04 -28.14 -27.47
CA ARG A 459 10.77 -27.92 -28.17
C ARG A 459 10.41 -26.44 -28.22
N ILE A 460 9.78 -26.04 -29.31
CA ILE A 460 9.23 -24.68 -29.52
C ILE A 460 7.72 -24.77 -29.62
N ILE A 461 7.03 -23.81 -28.99
CA ILE A 461 5.58 -23.68 -28.96
C ILE A 461 5.15 -22.31 -29.48
#